data_16cceb467043ad6eb01fa01b97b0be2e
#
_entry.id   16cceb467043ad6eb01fa01b97b0be2e
#
_cell.length_a   1.000
_cell.length_b   1.000
_cell.length_c   1.000
_cell.angle_alpha   90.00
_cell.angle_beta   90.00
_cell.angle_gamma   90.00
#
_symmetry.space_group_name_H-M   'P 1'
#
loop_
_entity.id
_entity.type
_entity.pdbx_description
1 polymer ?
#
loop_
_entity_poly.entity_id
_entity_poly.type
_entity_poly.pdbx_seq_one_letter_code
_entity_poly.pdbx_strand_id
1 'polypeptide(L)'
;MTTLRYKLFGIGKLPEDMRAGLEAEGALHIYEGVPVAYEFSGKLPGLVVKGTNTRSYSGALALTKKRILGTLSVVPKLAGRAIDHAWTDAGAGALKVAINESGMLLTVNLADVDPEWSGHLSLHYELTFSPEELKELPATEFSMSVPHEWVLKLAGVPT
;
A
#
# COMPACT_ATOMS: atom_id res chain seq x y z
N MET A 1 -12.82 -7.25 8.02
CA MET A 1 -13.58 -6.59 6.96
C MET A 1 -13.00 -6.99 5.61
N THR A 2 -13.78 -7.67 4.79
CA THR A 2 -13.35 -8.14 3.47
C THR A 2 -14.25 -7.57 2.39
N THR A 3 -13.70 -7.35 1.20
CA THR A 3 -14.47 -6.83 0.07
C THR A 3 -15.39 -7.90 -0.51
N LEU A 4 -16.43 -7.47 -1.21
CA LEU A 4 -17.28 -8.37 -1.96
C LEU A 4 -16.49 -9.08 -3.07
N ARG A 5 -15.55 -8.38 -3.70
CA ARG A 5 -14.64 -8.95 -4.71
C ARG A 5 -13.85 -10.13 -4.16
N TYR A 6 -13.35 -10.02 -2.93
CA TYR A 6 -12.64 -11.10 -2.27
C TYR A 6 -13.58 -12.30 -2.02
N LYS A 7 -14.77 -12.05 -1.47
CA LYS A 7 -15.73 -13.11 -1.13
C LYS A 7 -16.21 -13.88 -2.35
N LEU A 8 -16.45 -13.21 -3.46
CA LEU A 8 -17.00 -13.83 -4.68
C LEU A 8 -15.93 -14.36 -5.62
N PHE A 9 -14.79 -13.70 -5.73
CA PHE A 9 -13.79 -13.98 -6.77
C PHE A 9 -12.39 -14.20 -6.23
N GLY A 10 -12.16 -14.10 -4.93
CA GLY A 10 -10.82 -14.21 -4.34
C GLY A 10 -9.89 -13.03 -4.66
N ILE A 11 -10.43 -11.91 -5.13
CA ILE A 11 -9.62 -10.73 -5.44
C ILE A 11 -9.12 -10.09 -4.14
N GLY A 12 -7.81 -9.92 -4.03
CA GLY A 12 -7.17 -9.41 -2.82
C GLY A 12 -6.56 -10.49 -1.94
N LYS A 13 -6.52 -11.74 -2.44
CA LYS A 13 -5.84 -12.83 -1.77
C LYS A 13 -4.34 -12.76 -2.05
N LEU A 14 -3.53 -13.10 -1.05
CA LEU A 14 -2.08 -13.23 -1.24
C LEU A 14 -1.78 -14.47 -2.08
N PRO A 15 -0.88 -14.39 -3.06
CA PRO A 15 -0.33 -15.57 -3.71
C PRO A 15 0.29 -16.51 -2.67
N GLU A 16 0.15 -17.83 -2.88
CA GLU A 16 0.60 -18.82 -1.90
C GLU A 16 2.10 -18.75 -1.62
N ASP A 17 2.92 -18.49 -2.61
CA ASP A 17 4.35 -18.34 -2.46
C ASP A 17 4.72 -17.13 -1.58
N MET A 18 4.02 -16.02 -1.73
CA MET A 18 4.19 -14.86 -0.85
C MET A 18 3.76 -15.17 0.57
N ARG A 19 2.63 -15.85 0.73
CA ARG A 19 2.11 -16.20 2.04
C ARG A 19 3.06 -17.12 2.80
N ALA A 20 3.58 -18.14 2.13
CA ALA A 20 4.54 -19.07 2.73
C ALA A 20 5.82 -18.33 3.17
N GLY A 21 6.33 -17.41 2.36
CA GLY A 21 7.49 -16.60 2.73
C GLY A 21 7.25 -15.72 3.95
N LEU A 22 6.08 -15.09 4.03
CA LEU A 22 5.71 -14.24 5.15
C LEU A 22 5.55 -15.04 6.45
N GLU A 23 4.94 -16.21 6.37
CA GLU A 23 4.79 -17.09 7.53
C GLU A 23 6.15 -17.58 8.04
N ALA A 24 7.09 -17.86 7.14
CA ALA A 24 8.45 -18.24 7.48
C ALA A 24 9.23 -17.10 8.15
N GLU A 25 8.90 -15.85 7.87
CA GLU A 25 9.51 -14.67 8.51
C GLU A 25 8.96 -14.38 9.91
N GLY A 26 7.92 -15.07 10.33
CA GLY A 26 7.21 -14.75 11.57
C GLY A 26 6.21 -13.63 11.37
N ALA A 27 5.17 -13.90 10.58
CA ALA A 27 4.08 -12.96 10.36
C ALA A 27 3.39 -12.63 11.67
N LEU A 28 3.24 -11.32 11.94
CA LEU A 28 2.47 -10.82 13.08
C LEU A 28 0.99 -10.80 12.71
N HIS A 29 0.69 -10.25 11.54
CA HIS A 29 -0.67 -10.12 11.04
C HIS A 29 -0.69 -10.28 9.52
N ILE A 30 -1.67 -11.04 9.01
CA ILE A 30 -1.94 -11.18 7.59
C ILE A 30 -3.43 -10.94 7.37
N TYR A 31 -3.76 -9.97 6.53
CA TYR A 31 -5.14 -9.62 6.18
C TYR A 31 -5.32 -9.72 4.68
N GLU A 32 -6.35 -10.44 4.24
CA GLU A 32 -6.68 -10.59 2.83
C GLU A 32 -8.05 -9.97 2.54
N GLY A 33 -8.28 -9.57 1.29
CA GLY A 33 -9.55 -8.96 0.89
C GLY A 33 -9.82 -7.60 1.50
N VAL A 34 -8.77 -6.86 1.83
CA VAL A 34 -8.88 -5.55 2.47
C VAL A 34 -9.31 -4.51 1.43
N PRO A 35 -10.32 -3.68 1.72
CA PRO A 35 -10.64 -2.55 0.85
C PRO A 35 -9.48 -1.57 0.82
N VAL A 36 -9.07 -1.15 -0.37
CA VAL A 36 -8.02 -0.15 -0.55
C VAL A 36 -8.57 1.01 -1.35
N ALA A 37 -8.60 2.18 -0.74
CA ALA A 37 -8.99 3.41 -1.40
C ALA A 37 -7.75 4.07 -2.02
N TYR A 38 -7.81 4.32 -3.32
CA TYR A 38 -6.75 4.98 -4.09
C TYR A 38 -7.20 6.38 -4.48
N GLU A 39 -6.34 7.36 -4.29
CA GLU A 39 -6.59 8.72 -4.74
C GLU A 39 -5.34 9.27 -5.41
N PHE A 40 -5.54 9.93 -6.54
CA PHE A 40 -4.49 10.63 -7.25
C PHE A 40 -4.99 11.99 -7.74
N SER A 41 -4.19 13.01 -7.54
CA SER A 41 -4.42 14.34 -8.12
C SER A 41 -3.08 14.94 -8.51
N GLY A 42 -3.03 15.67 -9.63
CA GLY A 42 -1.86 16.39 -10.02
C GLY A 42 -1.31 16.01 -11.38
N LYS A 43 0.02 16.14 -11.53
CA LYS A 43 0.68 16.03 -12.82
C LYS A 43 1.93 15.17 -12.72
N LEU A 44 1.98 14.18 -13.60
CA LEU A 44 3.13 13.30 -13.86
C LEU A 44 3.42 13.30 -15.36
N PRO A 45 4.61 12.84 -15.78
CA PRO A 45 4.86 12.63 -17.21
C PRO A 45 3.82 11.68 -17.81
N GLY A 46 3.09 12.15 -18.82
CA GLY A 46 2.06 11.36 -19.48
C GLY A 46 0.70 11.28 -18.75
N LEU A 47 0.54 11.96 -17.63
CA LEU A 47 -0.72 11.96 -16.89
C LEU A 47 -0.97 13.31 -16.22
N VAL A 48 -2.10 13.92 -16.56
CA VAL A 48 -2.57 15.15 -15.90
C VAL A 48 -3.99 14.91 -15.43
N VAL A 49 -4.22 15.07 -14.13
CA VAL A 49 -5.54 14.91 -13.52
C VAL A 49 -5.97 16.24 -12.91
N LYS A 50 -7.06 16.79 -13.42
CA LYS A 50 -7.72 17.96 -12.85
C LYS A 50 -8.74 17.47 -11.84
N GLY A 51 -8.60 17.88 -10.59
CA GLY A 51 -9.41 17.32 -9.49
C GLY A 51 -8.78 16.04 -8.96
N THR A 52 -9.60 15.10 -8.52
CA THR A 52 -9.13 13.86 -7.89
C THR A 52 -9.63 12.64 -8.65
N ASN A 53 -8.71 11.74 -8.99
CA ASN A 53 -9.04 10.43 -9.54
C ASN A 53 -9.06 9.43 -8.39
N THR A 54 -10.21 8.78 -8.18
CA THR A 54 -10.39 7.80 -7.11
C THR A 54 -10.64 6.42 -7.68
N ARG A 55 -10.07 5.40 -7.04
CA ARG A 55 -10.29 4.00 -7.40
C ARG A 55 -10.40 3.17 -6.14
N SER A 56 -11.05 2.01 -6.28
CA SER A 56 -11.15 1.04 -5.19
C SER A 56 -10.52 -0.28 -5.62
N TYR A 57 -9.70 -0.83 -4.74
CA TYR A 57 -9.05 -2.11 -4.95
C TYR A 57 -9.39 -3.05 -3.80
N SER A 58 -9.16 -4.33 -4.01
CA SER A 58 -9.14 -5.33 -2.94
C SER A 58 -7.70 -5.83 -2.83
N GLY A 59 -7.10 -5.63 -1.69
CA GLY A 59 -5.69 -5.96 -1.48
C GLY A 59 -5.47 -6.88 -0.30
N ALA A 60 -4.19 -7.17 -0.04
CA ALA A 60 -3.76 -7.87 1.15
C ALA A 60 -2.71 -7.03 1.85
N LEU A 61 -2.67 -7.14 3.16
CA LEU A 61 -1.69 -6.47 4.00
C LEU A 61 -1.08 -7.48 4.94
N ALA A 62 0.25 -7.56 4.94
CA ALA A 62 0.99 -8.44 5.84
C ALA A 62 2.02 -7.63 6.61
N LEU A 63 2.03 -7.82 7.91
CA LEU A 63 2.97 -7.20 8.82
C LEU A 63 3.76 -8.30 9.51
N THR A 64 5.06 -8.31 9.30
CA THR A 64 5.96 -9.27 9.93
C THR A 64 6.92 -8.53 10.87
N LYS A 65 7.76 -9.26 11.57
CA LYS A 65 8.83 -8.66 12.38
C LYS A 65 9.89 -7.98 11.54
N LYS A 66 10.00 -8.35 10.26
CA LYS A 66 11.05 -7.88 9.34
C LYS A 66 10.58 -6.82 8.37
N ARG A 67 9.33 -6.90 7.89
CA ARG A 67 8.86 -6.03 6.82
C ARG A 67 7.35 -5.80 6.82
N ILE A 68 6.96 -4.86 6.00
CA ILE A 68 5.58 -4.56 5.68
C ILE A 68 5.36 -4.85 4.19
N LEU A 69 4.30 -5.57 3.87
CA LEU A 69 3.92 -5.91 2.51
C LEU A 69 2.45 -5.58 2.29
N GLY A 70 2.18 -4.78 1.27
CA GLY A 70 0.82 -4.51 0.83
C GLY A 70 0.66 -4.79 -0.65
N THR A 71 -0.43 -5.43 -1.05
CA THR A 71 -0.73 -5.73 -2.45
C THR A 71 -1.98 -5.01 -2.90
N LEU A 72 -2.12 -4.82 -4.21
CA LEU A 72 -3.33 -4.34 -4.85
C LEU A 72 -3.76 -5.35 -5.91
N SER A 73 -5.05 -5.63 -5.96
CA SER A 73 -5.59 -6.58 -6.94
C SER A 73 -6.91 -6.06 -7.51
N VAL A 74 -7.06 -6.25 -8.82
CA VAL A 74 -8.33 -6.03 -9.53
C VAL A 74 -8.88 -7.33 -10.12
N VAL A 75 -8.02 -8.34 -10.26
CA VAL A 75 -8.38 -9.69 -10.73
C VAL A 75 -7.74 -10.75 -9.84
N PRO A 76 -8.33 -11.97 -9.73
CA PRO A 76 -7.92 -12.97 -8.74
C PRO A 76 -6.46 -13.39 -8.79
N LYS A 77 -5.85 -13.47 -9.97
CA LYS A 77 -4.48 -13.98 -10.13
C LYS A 77 -3.43 -12.90 -10.28
N LEU A 78 -3.83 -11.64 -10.27
CA LEU A 78 -2.93 -10.50 -10.44
C LEU A 78 -2.90 -9.66 -9.18
N ALA A 79 -1.94 -9.95 -8.32
CA ALA A 79 -1.65 -9.14 -7.15
C ALA A 79 -0.32 -8.44 -7.35
N GLY A 80 -0.35 -7.12 -7.51
CA GLY A 80 0.85 -6.29 -7.56
C GLY A 80 1.25 -5.82 -6.18
N ARG A 81 2.56 -5.70 -5.94
CA ARG A 81 3.06 -5.16 -4.67
C ARG A 81 2.96 -3.65 -4.68
N ALA A 82 2.18 -3.09 -3.78
CA ALA A 82 2.10 -1.64 -3.57
C ALA A 82 3.20 -1.17 -2.63
N ILE A 83 3.49 -1.94 -1.59
CA ILE A 83 4.58 -1.68 -0.67
C ILE A 83 5.21 -3.01 -0.26
N ASP A 84 6.54 -3.05 -0.24
CA ASP A 84 7.31 -4.20 0.25
C ASP A 84 8.63 -3.63 0.78
N HIS A 85 8.64 -3.29 2.07
CA HIS A 85 9.78 -2.63 2.70
C HIS A 85 10.11 -3.25 4.04
N ALA A 86 11.40 -3.41 4.31
CA ALA A 86 11.87 -3.77 5.64
C ALA A 86 11.67 -2.60 6.60
N TRP A 87 11.36 -2.88 7.86
CA TRP A 87 11.25 -1.83 8.88
C TRP A 87 12.55 -1.03 9.01
N THR A 88 13.70 -1.69 8.75
CA THR A 88 15.02 -1.06 8.81
C THR A 88 15.28 -0.07 7.68
N ASP A 89 14.47 -0.09 6.61
CA ASP A 89 14.57 0.86 5.50
C ASP A 89 13.88 2.19 5.81
N ALA A 90 13.20 2.29 6.94
CA ALA A 90 12.55 3.53 7.35
C ALA A 90 13.56 4.65 7.57
N GLY A 91 13.24 5.84 7.08
CA GLY A 91 14.10 7.01 7.16
C GLY A 91 13.41 8.21 6.54
N ALA A 92 14.18 9.18 6.09
CA ALA A 92 13.63 10.33 5.40
C ALA A 92 13.27 9.96 3.95
N GLY A 93 12.09 10.37 3.49
CA GLY A 93 11.67 10.11 2.12
C GLY A 93 10.29 10.67 1.80
N ALA A 94 9.91 10.57 0.53
CA ALA A 94 8.66 11.13 0.03
C ALA A 94 7.44 10.30 0.42
N LEU A 95 7.59 8.99 0.61
CA LEU A 95 6.50 8.13 1.04
C LEU A 95 6.34 8.24 2.56
N LYS A 96 5.15 8.59 3.00
CA LYS A 96 4.80 8.62 4.42
C LYS A 96 3.80 7.51 4.71
N VAL A 97 4.06 6.76 5.76
CA VAL A 97 3.21 5.64 6.19
C VAL A 97 2.70 5.93 7.60
N ALA A 98 1.39 5.82 7.78
CA ALA A 98 0.75 5.92 9.08
C ALA A 98 -0.14 4.71 9.30
N ILE A 99 0.05 4.02 10.41
CA ILE A 99 -0.76 2.86 10.80
C ILE A 99 -1.48 3.24 12.09
N ASN A 100 -2.80 3.18 12.07
CA ASN A 100 -3.63 3.54 13.21
C ASN A 100 -4.88 2.66 13.25
N GLU A 101 -5.82 3.00 14.12
CA GLU A 101 -7.06 2.24 14.28
C GLU A 101 -7.90 2.13 12.99
N SER A 102 -7.72 3.07 12.05
CA SER A 102 -8.45 3.08 10.77
C SER A 102 -7.75 2.30 9.66
N GLY A 103 -6.60 1.72 9.93
CA GLY A 103 -5.84 0.94 8.97
C GLY A 103 -4.48 1.53 8.65
N MET A 104 -4.03 1.37 7.41
CA MET A 104 -2.74 1.86 6.95
C MET A 104 -2.92 2.87 5.83
N LEU A 105 -2.37 4.05 6.01
CA LEU A 105 -2.39 5.12 5.02
C LEU A 105 -0.98 5.35 4.46
N LEU A 106 -0.86 5.25 3.15
CA LEU A 106 0.35 5.60 2.39
C LEU A 106 0.08 6.90 1.66
N THR A 107 0.94 7.90 1.84
CA THR A 107 0.80 9.19 1.16
C THR A 107 2.12 9.63 0.54
N VAL A 108 2.04 10.20 -0.65
CA VAL A 108 3.19 10.76 -1.36
C VAL A 108 2.82 12.15 -1.87
N ASN A 109 3.62 13.14 -1.48
CA ASN A 109 3.61 14.43 -2.15
C ASN A 109 4.56 14.31 -3.34
N LEU A 110 4.01 14.42 -4.56
CA LEU A 110 4.77 14.15 -5.78
C LEU A 110 5.96 15.08 -5.98
N ALA A 111 5.85 16.32 -5.53
CA ALA A 111 6.95 17.29 -5.61
C ALA A 111 8.17 16.86 -4.77
N ASP A 112 7.97 16.02 -3.76
CA ASP A 112 9.06 15.50 -2.94
C ASP A 112 9.79 14.32 -3.63
N VAL A 113 9.18 13.71 -4.64
CA VAL A 113 9.81 12.67 -5.46
C VAL A 113 10.59 13.31 -6.61
N ASP A 114 9.97 14.28 -7.27
CA ASP A 114 10.57 15.02 -8.39
C ASP A 114 10.03 16.45 -8.38
N PRO A 115 10.90 17.49 -8.40
CA PRO A 115 10.45 18.90 -8.39
C PRO A 115 9.57 19.29 -9.58
N GLU A 116 9.63 18.56 -10.68
CA GLU A 116 8.80 18.83 -11.86
C GLU A 116 7.40 18.20 -11.75
N TRP A 117 7.20 17.35 -10.77
CA TRP A 117 5.90 16.71 -10.51
C TRP A 117 5.09 17.54 -9.51
N SER A 118 3.78 17.37 -9.54
CA SER A 118 2.90 18.07 -8.60
C SER A 118 1.70 17.19 -8.22
N GLY A 119 1.17 17.43 -7.02
CA GLY A 119 -0.01 16.77 -6.53
C GLY A 119 0.30 15.67 -5.52
N HIS A 120 -0.67 14.78 -5.34
CA HIS A 120 -0.62 13.74 -4.31
C HIS A 120 -1.08 12.39 -4.84
N LEU A 121 -0.52 11.33 -4.25
CA LEU A 121 -0.99 9.96 -4.43
C LEU A 121 -1.18 9.37 -3.04
N SER A 122 -2.30 8.70 -2.81
CA SER A 122 -2.55 8.03 -1.54
C SER A 122 -3.19 6.67 -1.73
N LEU A 123 -2.87 5.75 -0.81
CA LEU A 123 -3.48 4.44 -0.69
C LEU A 123 -3.89 4.25 0.76
N HIS A 124 -5.15 3.94 0.98
CA HIS A 124 -5.65 3.65 2.33
C HIS A 124 -6.16 2.21 2.39
N TYR A 125 -5.42 1.37 3.10
CA TYR A 125 -5.85 0.02 3.43
C TYR A 125 -6.81 0.12 4.60
N GLU A 126 -8.10 -0.07 4.33
CA GLU A 126 -9.17 0.14 5.30
C GLU A 126 -9.42 -1.12 6.12
N LEU A 127 -8.88 -1.13 7.32
CA LEU A 127 -9.12 -2.19 8.30
C LEU A 127 -9.00 -1.60 9.70
N THR A 128 -9.52 -2.32 10.68
CA THR A 128 -9.48 -1.86 12.06
C THR A 128 -8.39 -2.61 12.82
N PHE A 129 -7.42 -1.86 13.35
CA PHE A 129 -6.42 -2.39 14.26
C PHE A 129 -6.84 -2.12 15.70
N SER A 130 -6.70 -3.10 16.58
CA SER A 130 -6.86 -2.89 18.01
C SER A 130 -5.62 -2.18 18.57
N PRO A 131 -5.74 -1.52 19.75
CA PRO A 131 -4.56 -0.94 20.41
C PRO A 131 -3.46 -1.96 20.70
N GLU A 132 -3.81 -3.20 20.99
CA GLU A 132 -2.86 -4.29 21.24
C GLU A 132 -2.10 -4.64 19.97
N GLU A 133 -2.79 -4.74 18.83
CA GLU A 133 -2.16 -5.01 17.55
C GLU A 133 -1.18 -3.91 17.16
N LEU A 134 -1.54 -2.66 17.40
CA LEU A 134 -0.67 -1.52 17.10
C LEU A 134 0.61 -1.54 17.92
N LYS A 135 0.54 -1.98 19.18
CA LYS A 135 1.71 -2.09 20.06
C LYS A 135 2.70 -3.16 19.62
N GLU A 136 2.26 -4.16 18.88
CA GLU A 136 3.12 -5.22 18.39
C GLU A 136 3.99 -4.79 17.21
N LEU A 137 3.65 -3.67 16.57
CA LEU A 137 4.35 -3.20 15.37
C LEU A 137 5.65 -2.49 15.74
N PRO A 138 6.73 -2.68 14.97
CA PRO A 138 7.99 -1.96 15.17
C PRO A 138 7.85 -0.45 15.05
N ALA A 139 6.93 0.02 14.20
CA ALA A 139 6.64 1.44 14.04
C ALA A 139 5.22 1.63 13.52
N THR A 140 4.61 2.79 13.82
CA THR A 140 3.27 3.16 13.35
C THR A 140 3.28 4.41 12.48
N GLU A 141 4.34 5.21 12.55
CA GLU A 141 4.54 6.37 11.68
C GLU A 141 6.00 6.37 11.23
N PHE A 142 6.20 6.40 9.92
CA PHE A 142 7.56 6.42 9.36
C PHE A 142 7.52 6.91 7.91
N SER A 143 8.69 7.23 7.38
CA SER A 143 8.86 7.66 5.99
C SER A 143 9.91 6.78 5.34
N MET A 144 9.87 6.70 4.02
CA MET A 144 10.89 6.04 3.25
C MET A 144 10.97 6.62 1.84
N SER A 145 12.10 6.45 1.19
CA SER A 145 12.25 6.88 -0.19
C SER A 145 11.64 5.87 -1.14
N VAL A 146 11.11 6.38 -2.26
CA VAL A 146 10.56 5.55 -3.32
C VAL A 146 11.14 5.99 -4.65
N PRO A 147 11.42 5.06 -5.58
CA PRO A 147 11.87 5.42 -6.91
C PRO A 147 10.74 6.00 -7.75
N HIS A 148 11.10 6.74 -8.80
CA HIS A 148 10.12 7.33 -9.72
C HIS A 148 9.20 6.27 -10.32
N GLU A 149 9.74 5.11 -10.67
CA GLU A 149 8.99 4.00 -11.28
C GLU A 149 7.87 3.49 -10.38
N TRP A 150 8.08 3.50 -9.07
CA TRP A 150 7.07 3.08 -8.10
C TRP A 150 5.82 3.98 -8.21
N VAL A 151 6.04 5.29 -8.25
CA VAL A 151 4.95 6.28 -8.37
C VAL A 151 4.24 6.14 -9.72
N LEU A 152 5.00 6.10 -10.80
CA LEU A 152 4.45 6.00 -12.15
C LEU A 152 3.62 4.74 -12.32
N LYS A 153 4.10 3.63 -11.81
CA LYS A 153 3.41 2.34 -11.87
C LYS A 153 2.09 2.38 -11.11
N LEU A 154 2.08 2.92 -9.89
CA LEU A 154 0.86 3.05 -9.10
C LEU A 154 -0.15 4.01 -9.73
N ALA A 155 0.33 5.07 -10.36
CA ALA A 155 -0.54 6.02 -11.06
C ALA A 155 -1.08 5.48 -12.39
N GLY A 156 -0.57 4.36 -12.86
CA GLY A 156 -0.99 3.75 -14.13
C GLY A 156 -0.29 4.33 -15.34
N VAL A 157 0.85 4.99 -15.17
CA VAL A 157 1.64 5.52 -16.27
C VAL A 157 2.58 4.40 -16.77
N PRO A 158 2.58 4.08 -18.07
CA PRO A 158 3.50 3.10 -18.61
C PRO A 158 4.96 3.53 -18.42
N THR A 159 5.80 2.59 -18.04
CA THR A 159 7.23 2.83 -17.80
C THR A 159 8.09 2.01 -18.73
#